data_6ca0e7371912648a3cdbef1b90f3349f
#
_entry.id   6ca0e7371912648a3cdbef1b90f3349f
#
_cell.length_a   1.000
_cell.length_b   1.000
_cell.length_c   1.000
_cell.angle_alpha   90.00
_cell.angle_beta   90.00
_cell.angle_gamma   90.00
#
_symmetry.space_group_name_H-M   'P 1'
#
loop_
_entity.id
_entity.type
_entity.pdbx_description
1 polymer ?
#
loop_
_entity_poly.entity_id
_entity_poly.type
_entity_poly.pdbx_seq_one_letter_code
_entity_poly.pdbx_strand_id
1 'polypeptide(L)'
;MNIRDKKYYLNQFSIGLVKLDCWLSFKLGRNNKKHLEDVAQGFNPFRILRFERIVSPETLIYPIAASRFVRPETFRMQMSFISKNFNVISLSELIKLIVTNQVIPPRTVVVTFDYGYTDFINNAYPILKEFNVPATLFLPVDCIGTNDASWIDFVVSTIVGLAGMESPILHNQKIRSYISDSLIGDKIPKEQSMEVASRLIEEYSLATKQQKRELTDALNEIVEDKKIFIERQFMDWGEISKINQEGGVEFGICGL
;
A
#
# COMPACT_ATOMS: atom_id res chain seq x y z
N MET A 1 12.60 0.59 29.74
CA MET A 1 11.84 0.08 28.60
C MET A 1 10.57 0.90 28.48
N ASN A 2 10.48 1.71 27.44
CA ASN A 2 9.45 2.76 27.28
C ASN A 2 8.10 2.13 26.88
N ILE A 3 6.98 2.79 27.21
CA ILE A 3 5.61 2.29 26.90
C ILE A 3 5.45 2.04 25.38
N ARG A 4 6.14 2.80 24.52
CA ARG A 4 6.17 2.60 23.06
C ARG A 4 6.80 1.26 22.66
N ASP A 5 7.88 0.85 23.31
CA ASP A 5 8.55 -0.42 23.04
C ASP A 5 7.65 -1.61 23.43
N LYS A 6 6.96 -1.50 24.56
CA LYS A 6 5.99 -2.52 24.98
C LYS A 6 4.86 -2.72 23.98
N LYS A 7 4.33 -1.62 23.40
CA LYS A 7 3.25 -1.69 22.41
C LYS A 7 3.72 -2.28 21.09
N TYR A 8 4.96 -1.98 20.68
CA TYR A 8 5.58 -2.57 19.50
C TYR A 8 5.78 -4.09 19.66
N TYR A 9 6.34 -4.53 20.77
CA TYR A 9 6.55 -5.97 21.04
C TYR A 9 5.22 -6.72 21.22
N LEU A 10 4.21 -6.13 21.85
CA LEU A 10 2.86 -6.71 21.94
C LEU A 10 2.20 -6.87 20.57
N ASN A 11 2.35 -5.89 19.67
CA ASN A 11 1.87 -6.00 18.29
C ASN A 11 2.60 -7.09 17.51
N GLN A 12 3.94 -7.19 17.63
CA GLN A 12 4.72 -8.24 17.00
C GLN A 12 4.34 -9.64 17.56
N PHE A 13 4.09 -9.73 18.85
CA PHE A 13 3.66 -10.98 19.49
C PHE A 13 2.25 -11.38 19.04
N SER A 14 1.31 -10.44 18.96
CA SER A 14 -0.05 -10.70 18.47
C SER A 14 -0.07 -11.11 16.99
N ILE A 15 0.74 -10.46 16.14
CA ILE A 15 0.91 -10.85 14.73
C ILE A 15 1.52 -12.26 14.64
N GLY A 16 2.48 -12.60 15.50
CA GLY A 16 3.06 -13.94 15.58
C GLY A 16 2.04 -15.01 15.96
N LEU A 17 1.18 -14.73 16.94
CA LEU A 17 0.09 -15.62 17.35
C LEU A 17 -0.96 -15.82 16.26
N VAL A 18 -1.36 -14.75 15.58
CA VAL A 18 -2.31 -14.83 14.44
C VAL A 18 -1.70 -15.67 13.31
N LYS A 19 -0.41 -15.47 12.97
CA LYS A 19 0.28 -16.29 11.97
C LYS A 19 0.35 -17.76 12.39
N LEU A 20 0.61 -18.04 13.66
CA LEU A 20 0.65 -19.41 14.19
C LEU A 20 -0.72 -20.05 14.18
N ASP A 21 -1.78 -19.34 14.57
CA ASP A 21 -3.15 -19.85 14.55
C ASP A 21 -3.65 -20.08 13.11
N CYS A 22 -3.35 -19.19 12.17
CA CYS A 22 -3.63 -19.40 10.76
C CYS A 22 -2.90 -20.65 10.23
N TRP A 23 -1.62 -20.84 10.56
CA TRP A 23 -0.84 -21.97 10.12
C TRP A 23 -1.34 -23.28 10.74
N LEU A 24 -1.61 -23.29 12.05
CA LEU A 24 -2.17 -24.45 12.76
C LEU A 24 -3.57 -24.80 12.22
N SER A 25 -4.42 -23.80 12.00
CA SER A 25 -5.75 -23.98 11.43
C SER A 25 -5.70 -24.59 10.04
N PHE A 26 -4.74 -24.18 9.23
CA PHE A 26 -4.50 -24.76 7.91
C PHE A 26 -4.00 -26.22 8.01
N LYS A 27 -2.95 -26.47 8.82
CA LYS A 27 -2.39 -27.83 8.99
C LYS A 27 -3.39 -28.83 9.60
N LEU A 28 -4.20 -28.39 10.55
CA LEU A 28 -5.20 -29.23 11.20
C LEU A 28 -6.49 -29.38 10.37
N GLY A 29 -6.58 -28.75 9.19
CA GLY A 29 -7.76 -28.82 8.34
C GLY A 29 -9.00 -28.12 8.90
N ARG A 30 -8.87 -27.35 10.00
CA ARG A 30 -10.00 -26.64 10.63
C ARG A 30 -10.68 -25.69 9.67
N ASN A 31 -9.90 -24.99 8.84
CA ASN A 31 -10.45 -24.12 7.82
C ASN A 31 -11.21 -24.89 6.71
N ASN A 32 -10.80 -26.13 6.42
CA ASN A 32 -11.51 -26.98 5.47
C ASN A 32 -12.86 -27.43 6.00
N LYS A 33 -12.92 -27.81 7.31
CA LYS A 33 -14.18 -28.23 7.94
C LYS A 33 -15.18 -27.09 7.97
N LYS A 34 -14.76 -25.91 8.45
CA LYS A 34 -15.59 -24.71 8.44
C LYS A 34 -16.03 -24.33 7.03
N HIS A 35 -15.12 -24.42 6.03
CA HIS A 35 -15.46 -24.17 4.65
C HIS A 35 -16.54 -25.12 4.13
N LEU A 36 -16.45 -26.42 4.44
CA LEU A 36 -17.46 -27.39 4.05
C LEU A 36 -18.80 -27.14 4.75
N GLU A 37 -18.78 -26.73 6.00
CA GLU A 37 -19.98 -26.33 6.75
C GLU A 37 -20.60 -25.06 6.14
N ASP A 38 -19.79 -24.05 5.80
CA ASP A 38 -20.24 -22.83 5.15
C ASP A 38 -20.87 -23.10 3.77
N VAL A 39 -20.25 -23.96 2.96
CA VAL A 39 -20.78 -24.37 1.64
C VAL A 39 -22.10 -25.15 1.80
N ALA A 40 -22.18 -26.04 2.78
CA ALA A 40 -23.41 -26.80 3.07
C ALA A 40 -24.56 -25.88 3.51
N GLN A 41 -24.26 -24.72 4.07
CA GLN A 41 -25.22 -23.67 4.42
C GLN A 41 -25.50 -22.67 3.27
N GLY A 42 -24.96 -22.92 2.07
CA GLY A 42 -25.10 -22.05 0.90
C GLY A 42 -24.14 -20.83 0.91
N PHE A 43 -23.16 -20.82 1.81
CA PHE A 43 -22.14 -19.78 1.86
C PHE A 43 -20.90 -20.22 1.07
N ASN A 44 -20.55 -19.50 0.03
CA ASN A 44 -19.35 -19.76 -0.79
C ASN A 44 -18.19 -18.84 -0.37
N PRO A 45 -17.35 -19.22 0.60
CA PRO A 45 -16.29 -18.36 1.07
C PRO A 45 -15.18 -18.26 0.03
N PHE A 46 -14.90 -17.06 -0.41
CA PHE A 46 -13.69 -16.69 -1.13
C PHE A 46 -12.88 -15.70 -0.31
N ARG A 47 -11.66 -15.43 -0.72
CA ARG A 47 -10.79 -14.42 -0.11
C ARG A 47 -10.22 -13.52 -1.18
N ILE A 48 -10.19 -12.22 -0.92
CA ILE A 48 -9.48 -11.24 -1.72
C ILE A 48 -8.25 -10.82 -0.94
N LEU A 49 -7.08 -11.05 -1.50
CA LEU A 49 -5.81 -10.61 -0.94
C LEU A 49 -5.42 -9.30 -1.61
N ARG A 50 -5.48 -8.23 -0.84
CA ARG A 50 -5.14 -6.89 -1.29
C ARG A 50 -3.69 -6.56 -0.92
N PHE A 51 -2.94 -6.11 -1.90
CA PHE A 51 -1.58 -5.60 -1.75
C PHE A 51 -1.54 -4.14 -2.19
N GLU A 52 -0.57 -3.40 -1.69
CA GLU A 52 -0.31 -2.03 -2.10
C GLU A 52 1.09 -1.93 -2.72
N ARG A 53 2.13 -2.23 -1.97
CA ARG A 53 3.52 -2.15 -2.41
C ARG A 53 4.26 -3.47 -2.22
N ILE A 54 5.03 -3.87 -3.24
CA ILE A 54 5.96 -4.99 -3.14
C ILE A 54 7.37 -4.45 -3.27
N VAL A 55 7.96 -4.09 -2.13
CA VAL A 55 9.22 -3.36 -2.11
C VAL A 55 10.04 -3.71 -0.87
N SER A 56 11.36 -3.66 -1.00
CA SER A 56 12.28 -3.67 0.14
C SER A 56 12.39 -2.24 0.68
N PRO A 57 11.97 -1.96 1.91
CA PRO A 57 11.90 -0.58 2.43
C PRO A 57 13.26 0.10 2.45
N GLU A 58 14.35 -0.65 2.47
CA GLU A 58 15.72 -0.14 2.42
C GLU A 58 16.09 0.49 1.07
N THR A 59 15.34 0.20 0.00
CA THR A 59 15.56 0.77 -1.33
C THR A 59 14.79 2.07 -1.56
N LEU A 60 13.92 2.43 -0.63
CA LEU A 60 13.13 3.66 -0.72
C LEU A 60 13.90 4.87 -0.20
N ILE A 61 13.73 6.00 -0.85
CA ILE A 61 14.32 7.27 -0.43
C ILE A 61 13.77 7.71 0.94
N TYR A 62 12.55 7.31 1.25
CA TYR A 62 11.87 7.62 2.51
C TYR A 62 11.21 6.38 3.12
N PRO A 63 11.08 6.31 4.45
CA PRO A 63 10.43 5.19 5.12
C PRO A 63 8.92 5.18 4.83
N ILE A 64 8.38 3.99 4.63
CA ILE A 64 6.93 3.75 4.53
C ILE A 64 6.44 2.90 5.69
N ALA A 65 5.17 3.04 6.05
CA ALA A 65 4.58 2.24 7.11
C ALA A 65 4.63 0.74 6.77
N ALA A 66 4.99 -0.10 7.74
CA ALA A 66 5.13 -1.54 7.55
C ALA A 66 3.81 -2.23 7.12
N SER A 67 2.66 -1.58 7.33
CA SER A 67 1.35 -2.05 6.89
C SER A 67 1.10 -1.84 5.39
N ARG A 68 1.89 -1.00 4.71
CA ARG A 68 1.71 -0.63 3.31
C ARG A 68 2.57 -1.43 2.34
N PHE A 69 3.49 -2.28 2.81
CA PHE A 69 4.35 -3.04 1.92
C PHE A 69 4.52 -4.50 2.34
N VAL A 70 4.85 -5.32 1.35
CA VAL A 70 5.35 -6.68 1.53
C VAL A 70 6.70 -6.78 0.81
N ARG A 71 7.69 -7.40 1.45
CA ARG A 71 9.00 -7.63 0.82
C ARG A 71 8.88 -8.60 -0.35
N PRO A 72 9.62 -8.41 -1.45
CA PRO A 72 9.56 -9.30 -2.62
C PRO A 72 9.74 -10.78 -2.29
N GLU A 73 10.65 -11.11 -1.38
CA GLU A 73 10.89 -12.50 -0.96
C GLU A 73 9.68 -13.09 -0.23
N THR A 74 9.05 -12.30 0.65
CA THR A 74 7.84 -12.69 1.36
C THR A 74 6.67 -12.85 0.38
N PHE A 75 6.52 -11.93 -0.55
CA PHE A 75 5.51 -12.00 -1.60
C PHE A 75 5.69 -13.25 -2.47
N ARG A 76 6.92 -13.57 -2.88
CA ARG A 76 7.25 -14.79 -3.62
C ARG A 76 6.84 -16.05 -2.85
N MET A 77 7.14 -16.13 -1.55
CA MET A 77 6.71 -17.26 -0.72
C MET A 77 5.18 -17.35 -0.63
N GLN A 78 4.49 -16.21 -0.51
CA GLN A 78 3.02 -16.16 -0.50
C GLN A 78 2.43 -16.65 -1.82
N MET A 79 2.93 -16.16 -2.96
CA MET A 79 2.45 -16.58 -4.29
C MET A 79 2.72 -18.06 -4.56
N SER A 80 3.90 -18.56 -4.19
CA SER A 80 4.19 -20.01 -4.26
C SER A 80 3.24 -20.85 -3.41
N PHE A 81 2.86 -20.36 -2.24
CA PHE A 81 1.95 -21.07 -1.35
C PHE A 81 0.51 -21.07 -1.88
N ILE A 82 -0.01 -19.91 -2.30
CA ILE A 82 -1.39 -19.82 -2.77
C ILE A 82 -1.60 -20.55 -4.09
N SER A 83 -0.66 -20.48 -5.03
CA SER A 83 -0.75 -21.18 -6.31
C SER A 83 -0.83 -22.71 -6.16
N LYS A 84 -0.23 -23.26 -5.11
CA LYS A 84 -0.22 -24.70 -4.84
C LYS A 84 -1.40 -25.21 -4.02
N ASN A 85 -2.04 -24.34 -3.24
CA ASN A 85 -3.00 -24.75 -2.22
C ASN A 85 -4.40 -24.17 -2.41
N PHE A 86 -4.57 -23.21 -3.33
CA PHE A 86 -5.81 -22.48 -3.54
C PHE A 86 -6.19 -22.41 -5.03
N ASN A 87 -7.46 -22.23 -5.30
CA ASN A 87 -7.97 -21.89 -6.64
C ASN A 87 -7.83 -20.38 -6.81
N VAL A 88 -6.75 -19.94 -7.46
CA VAL A 88 -6.54 -18.52 -7.71
C VAL A 88 -7.21 -18.16 -9.02
N ILE A 89 -8.19 -17.27 -8.97
CA ILE A 89 -8.95 -16.81 -10.14
C ILE A 89 -8.84 -15.28 -10.24
N SER A 90 -9.15 -14.74 -11.42
CA SER A 90 -9.21 -13.30 -11.60
C SER A 90 -10.44 -12.69 -10.92
N LEU A 91 -10.44 -11.40 -10.70
CA LEU A 91 -11.59 -10.69 -10.12
C LEU A 91 -12.79 -10.75 -11.05
N SER A 92 -12.58 -10.60 -12.37
CA SER A 92 -13.66 -10.70 -13.37
C SER A 92 -14.30 -12.08 -13.38
N GLU A 93 -13.53 -13.14 -13.24
CA GLU A 93 -14.04 -14.49 -13.11
C GLU A 93 -14.87 -14.67 -11.83
N LEU A 94 -14.39 -14.19 -10.70
CA LEU A 94 -15.16 -14.20 -9.46
C LEU A 94 -16.49 -13.46 -9.61
N ILE A 95 -16.47 -12.25 -10.18
CA ILE A 95 -17.68 -11.46 -10.44
C ILE A 95 -18.64 -12.22 -11.35
N LYS A 96 -18.12 -12.83 -12.42
CA LYS A 96 -18.94 -13.65 -13.34
C LYS A 96 -19.63 -14.78 -12.59
N LEU A 97 -18.93 -15.54 -11.76
CA LEU A 97 -19.52 -16.63 -10.96
C LEU A 97 -20.64 -16.11 -10.06
N ILE A 98 -20.43 -14.97 -9.40
CA ILE A 98 -21.43 -14.35 -8.50
C ILE A 98 -22.66 -13.91 -9.29
N VAL A 99 -22.48 -13.15 -10.39
CA VAL A 99 -23.58 -12.57 -11.17
C VAL A 99 -24.40 -13.67 -11.87
N THR A 100 -23.76 -14.74 -12.32
CA THR A 100 -24.44 -15.88 -12.95
C THR A 100 -24.93 -16.92 -11.95
N ASN A 101 -24.82 -16.65 -10.65
CA ASN A 101 -25.21 -17.55 -9.57
C ASN A 101 -24.60 -18.96 -9.69
N GLN A 102 -23.36 -19.03 -10.18
CA GLN A 102 -22.61 -20.27 -10.28
C GLN A 102 -21.86 -20.57 -8.97
N VAL A 103 -21.57 -21.85 -8.75
CA VAL A 103 -20.84 -22.28 -7.55
C VAL A 103 -19.39 -21.77 -7.62
N ILE A 104 -19.01 -21.01 -6.61
CA ILE A 104 -17.62 -20.58 -6.45
C ILE A 104 -16.81 -21.80 -5.96
N PRO A 105 -15.71 -22.16 -6.66
CA PRO A 105 -14.88 -23.29 -6.23
C PRO A 105 -14.38 -23.13 -4.78
N PRO A 106 -14.22 -24.22 -4.04
CA PRO A 106 -13.68 -24.15 -2.69
C PRO A 106 -12.25 -23.59 -2.71
N ARG A 107 -11.85 -22.89 -1.64
CA ARG A 107 -10.54 -22.23 -1.51
C ARG A 107 -10.26 -21.21 -2.61
N THR A 108 -11.28 -20.52 -3.11
CA THR A 108 -11.08 -19.45 -4.08
C THR A 108 -10.36 -18.26 -3.45
N VAL A 109 -9.33 -17.79 -4.14
CA VAL A 109 -8.55 -16.60 -3.81
C VAL A 109 -8.44 -15.70 -5.02
N VAL A 110 -8.60 -14.41 -4.81
CA VAL A 110 -8.34 -13.35 -5.80
C VAL A 110 -7.20 -12.48 -5.25
N VAL A 111 -6.30 -12.06 -6.11
CA VAL A 111 -5.20 -11.17 -5.78
C VAL A 111 -5.45 -9.81 -6.40
N THR A 112 -5.41 -8.75 -5.59
CA THR A 112 -5.58 -7.38 -6.07
C THR A 112 -4.46 -6.48 -5.59
N PHE A 113 -4.18 -5.45 -6.37
CA PHE A 113 -3.22 -4.39 -6.05
C PHE A 113 -3.87 -3.03 -6.20
N ASP A 114 -3.51 -2.12 -5.31
CA ASP A 114 -3.95 -0.75 -5.37
C ASP A 114 -2.84 0.16 -5.91
N TYR A 115 -3.25 1.22 -6.61
CA TYR A 115 -2.48 2.39 -7.01
C TYR A 115 -1.47 2.23 -8.15
N GLY A 116 -1.10 1.04 -8.58
CA GLY A 116 -0.18 0.89 -9.73
C GLY A 116 1.18 1.54 -9.55
N TYR A 117 1.79 1.38 -8.39
CA TYR A 117 3.16 1.83 -8.14
C TYR A 117 4.18 1.16 -9.08
N THR A 118 5.31 1.83 -9.35
CA THR A 118 6.40 1.28 -10.17
C THR A 118 6.98 -0.03 -9.65
N ASP A 119 6.91 -0.27 -8.34
CA ASP A 119 7.33 -1.55 -7.76
C ASP A 119 6.41 -2.72 -8.16
N PHE A 120 5.20 -2.47 -8.64
CA PHE A 120 4.36 -3.53 -9.20
C PHE A 120 5.02 -4.17 -10.42
N ILE A 121 5.39 -3.38 -11.44
CA ILE A 121 6.03 -3.92 -12.64
C ILE A 121 7.43 -4.48 -12.37
N ASN A 122 8.17 -3.87 -11.43
CA ASN A 122 9.54 -4.26 -11.15
C ASN A 122 9.65 -5.50 -10.25
N ASN A 123 8.75 -5.67 -9.29
CA ASN A 123 8.85 -6.69 -8.24
C ASN A 123 7.67 -7.66 -8.22
N ALA A 124 6.42 -7.15 -8.26
CA ALA A 124 5.24 -8.00 -8.12
C ALA A 124 4.95 -8.80 -9.38
N TYR A 125 4.91 -8.13 -10.53
CA TYR A 125 4.52 -8.73 -11.80
C TYR A 125 5.41 -9.92 -12.24
N PRO A 126 6.74 -9.86 -12.15
CA PRO A 126 7.58 -11.02 -12.43
C PRO A 126 7.27 -12.23 -11.54
N ILE A 127 6.96 -12.00 -10.27
CA ILE A 127 6.60 -13.07 -9.32
C ILE A 127 5.22 -13.65 -9.65
N LEU A 128 4.24 -12.82 -9.99
CA LEU A 128 2.92 -13.28 -10.44
C LEU A 128 3.04 -14.18 -11.67
N LYS A 129 3.87 -13.79 -12.63
CA LYS A 129 4.16 -14.61 -13.85
C LYS A 129 4.83 -15.93 -13.50
N GLU A 130 5.81 -15.93 -12.62
CA GLU A 130 6.53 -17.15 -12.19
C GLU A 130 5.57 -18.22 -11.66
N PHE A 131 4.52 -17.82 -10.93
CA PHE A 131 3.58 -18.75 -10.32
C PHE A 131 2.25 -18.84 -11.07
N ASN A 132 2.10 -18.20 -12.23
CA ASN A 132 0.85 -18.11 -13.00
C ASN A 132 -0.34 -17.65 -12.16
N VAL A 133 -0.13 -16.68 -11.30
CA VAL A 133 -1.15 -16.09 -10.43
C VAL A 133 -1.79 -14.90 -11.13
N PRO A 134 -3.09 -14.97 -11.51
CA PRO A 134 -3.80 -13.83 -12.04
C PRO A 134 -3.98 -12.75 -10.96
N ALA A 135 -3.94 -11.49 -11.36
CA ALA A 135 -4.15 -10.37 -10.46
C ALA A 135 -4.99 -9.27 -11.12
N THR A 136 -5.59 -8.43 -10.29
CA THR A 136 -6.25 -7.19 -10.73
C THR A 136 -5.52 -6.00 -10.14
N LEU A 137 -5.13 -5.06 -10.99
CA LEU A 137 -4.44 -3.84 -10.60
C LEU A 137 -5.36 -2.64 -10.76
N PHE A 138 -5.64 -1.95 -9.67
CA PHE A 138 -6.44 -0.73 -9.66
C PHE A 138 -5.53 0.49 -9.83
N LEU A 139 -5.83 1.32 -10.81
CA LEU A 139 -5.01 2.45 -11.26
C LEU A 139 -5.63 3.80 -10.89
N PRO A 140 -4.88 4.72 -10.28
CA PRO A 140 -5.27 6.11 -10.14
C PRO A 140 -4.95 6.84 -11.47
N VAL A 141 -5.91 6.85 -12.37
CA VAL A 141 -5.71 7.27 -13.78
C VAL A 141 -5.07 8.65 -13.91
N ASP A 142 -5.41 9.56 -13.00
CA ASP A 142 -4.90 10.94 -13.01
C ASP A 142 -3.38 11.02 -12.71
N CYS A 143 -2.81 9.99 -12.08
CA CYS A 143 -1.40 9.95 -11.69
C CYS A 143 -0.51 9.14 -12.64
N ILE A 144 -1.12 8.39 -13.58
CA ILE A 144 -0.38 7.52 -14.50
C ILE A 144 0.47 8.34 -15.48
N GLY A 145 1.78 8.08 -15.49
CA GLY A 145 2.73 8.78 -16.36
C GLY A 145 3.07 10.19 -15.89
N THR A 146 2.59 10.62 -14.73
CA THR A 146 2.96 11.89 -14.11
C THR A 146 4.05 11.70 -13.06
N ASN A 147 4.61 12.80 -12.57
CA ASN A 147 5.47 12.80 -11.38
C ASN A 147 4.68 13.01 -10.08
N ASP A 148 3.34 12.95 -10.15
CA ASP A 148 2.51 13.06 -8.98
C ASP A 148 2.76 11.86 -8.04
N ALA A 149 2.69 12.14 -6.77
CA ALA A 149 2.76 11.14 -5.71
C ALA A 149 1.42 11.08 -4.97
N SER A 150 1.17 9.97 -4.29
CA SER A 150 0.06 9.97 -3.33
C SER A 150 0.30 11.08 -2.30
N TRP A 151 -0.77 11.64 -1.73
CA TRP A 151 -0.63 12.69 -0.72
C TRP A 151 0.35 12.28 0.40
N ILE A 152 0.28 11.05 0.85
CA ILE A 152 1.16 10.53 1.90
C ILE A 152 2.62 10.54 1.43
N ASP A 153 2.88 10.02 0.24
CA ASP A 153 4.24 9.95 -0.32
C ASP A 153 4.78 11.35 -0.65
N PHE A 154 3.91 12.26 -1.11
CA PHE A 154 4.24 13.65 -1.36
C PHE A 154 4.67 14.38 -0.08
N VAL A 155 3.88 14.29 1.00
CA VAL A 155 4.22 14.91 2.29
C VAL A 155 5.51 14.32 2.84
N VAL A 156 5.66 13.00 2.85
CA VAL A 156 6.87 12.35 3.37
C VAL A 156 8.10 12.77 2.58
N SER A 157 8.04 12.72 1.25
CA SER A 157 9.16 13.12 0.38
C SER A 157 9.55 14.58 0.60
N THR A 158 8.56 15.46 0.72
CA THR A 158 8.79 16.90 0.95
C THR A 158 9.45 17.13 2.31
N ILE A 159 8.92 16.57 3.39
CA ILE A 159 9.45 16.77 4.73
C ILE A 159 10.83 16.15 4.91
N VAL A 160 11.06 14.96 4.38
CA VAL A 160 12.38 14.31 4.40
C VAL A 160 13.39 15.09 3.55
N GLY A 161 12.97 15.60 2.39
CA GLY A 161 13.80 16.46 1.55
C GLY A 161 14.21 17.78 2.22
N LEU A 162 13.38 18.30 3.10
CA LEU A 162 13.65 19.51 3.88
C LEU A 162 14.50 19.26 5.12
N ALA A 163 14.68 18.01 5.53
CA ALA A 163 15.38 17.68 6.77
C ALA A 163 16.83 18.21 6.80
N GLY A 164 17.13 19.01 7.80
CA GLY A 164 18.42 19.68 7.97
C GLY A 164 18.58 21.01 7.22
N MET A 165 17.61 21.40 6.38
CA MET A 165 17.59 22.73 5.74
C MET A 165 16.90 23.74 6.65
N GLU A 166 17.23 25.03 6.46
CA GLU A 166 16.40 26.12 7.02
C GLU A 166 15.04 26.02 6.36
N SER A 167 14.02 25.81 7.18
CA SER A 167 12.74 25.36 6.67
C SER A 167 11.82 26.53 6.33
N PRO A 168 11.43 26.71 5.06
CA PRO A 168 10.37 27.65 4.69
C PRO A 168 9.02 27.30 5.30
N ILE A 169 8.80 26.04 5.69
CA ILE A 169 7.62 25.58 6.43
C ILE A 169 7.40 26.44 7.68
N LEU A 170 8.49 26.87 8.32
CA LEU A 170 8.47 27.68 9.54
C LEU A 170 7.95 29.11 9.31
N HIS A 171 8.06 29.61 8.10
CA HIS A 171 7.59 30.94 7.73
C HIS A 171 6.18 30.93 7.13
N ASN A 172 5.68 29.73 6.76
CA ASN A 172 4.32 29.59 6.24
C ASN A 172 3.33 29.41 7.41
N GLN A 173 2.60 30.48 7.75
CA GLN A 173 1.62 30.46 8.86
C GLN A 173 0.55 29.37 8.72
N LYS A 174 0.18 29.00 7.49
CA LYS A 174 -0.81 27.94 7.26
C LYS A 174 -0.28 26.57 7.66
N ILE A 175 0.96 26.26 7.32
CA ILE A 175 1.57 24.98 7.70
C ILE A 175 1.86 24.95 9.20
N ARG A 176 2.30 26.07 9.79
CA ARG A 176 2.51 26.19 11.25
C ARG A 176 1.27 25.91 12.08
N SER A 177 0.10 26.26 11.57
CA SER A 177 -1.18 25.98 12.28
C SER A 177 -1.48 24.47 12.41
N TYR A 178 -0.85 23.63 11.58
CA TYR A 178 -1.01 22.17 11.60
C TYR A 178 0.12 21.46 12.36
N ILE A 179 1.22 22.13 12.64
CA ILE A 179 2.38 21.50 13.29
C ILE A 179 2.67 22.25 14.59
N SER A 180 2.69 21.54 15.71
CA SER A 180 3.02 22.11 17.01
C SER A 180 4.41 22.76 17.00
N ASP A 181 4.53 23.98 17.51
CA ASP A 181 5.81 24.73 17.64
C ASP A 181 6.91 23.95 18.37
N SER A 182 6.55 22.96 19.19
CA SER A 182 7.50 22.12 19.92
C SER A 182 8.29 21.14 19.04
N LEU A 183 7.83 20.90 17.80
CA LEU A 183 8.46 19.94 16.87
C LEU A 183 9.34 20.63 15.84
N ILE A 184 9.22 21.92 15.69
CA ILE A 184 9.84 22.66 14.60
C ILE A 184 10.60 23.84 15.22
N GLY A 185 11.93 23.69 15.33
CA GLY A 185 12.85 24.79 15.52
C GLY A 185 13.15 25.51 14.18
N ASP A 186 14.30 26.18 14.06
CA ASP A 186 14.71 26.80 12.79
C ASP A 186 15.00 25.79 11.67
N LYS A 187 15.07 24.50 11.99
CA LYS A 187 15.32 23.38 11.07
C LYS A 187 14.54 22.16 11.53
N ILE A 188 14.10 21.33 10.58
CA ILE A 188 13.56 19.99 10.89
C ILE A 188 14.75 19.04 11.09
N PRO A 189 14.99 18.51 12.30
CA PRO A 189 16.03 17.52 12.51
C PRO A 189 15.72 16.26 11.68
N LYS A 190 16.75 15.65 11.08
CA LYS A 190 16.58 14.43 10.25
C LYS A 190 15.84 13.34 11.03
N GLU A 191 16.13 13.17 12.29
CA GLU A 191 15.55 12.17 13.18
C GLU A 191 14.06 12.41 13.46
N GLN A 192 13.60 13.67 13.33
CA GLN A 192 12.21 14.07 13.59
C GLN A 192 11.38 14.22 12.30
N SER A 193 12.00 14.15 11.12
CA SER A 193 11.33 14.39 9.85
C SER A 193 10.09 13.48 9.65
N MET A 194 10.19 12.22 10.05
CA MET A 194 9.08 11.28 9.97
C MET A 194 7.95 11.57 10.97
N GLU A 195 8.27 12.10 12.14
CA GLU A 195 7.26 12.52 13.11
C GLU A 195 6.48 13.73 12.59
N VAL A 196 7.20 14.71 12.02
CA VAL A 196 6.61 15.88 11.37
C VAL A 196 5.70 15.47 10.20
N ALA A 197 6.19 14.60 9.31
CA ALA A 197 5.39 14.10 8.19
C ALA A 197 4.13 13.37 8.67
N SER A 198 4.25 12.50 9.67
CA SER A 198 3.11 11.74 10.22
C SER A 198 2.02 12.65 10.80
N ARG A 199 2.41 13.73 11.47
CA ARG A 199 1.45 14.71 12.01
C ARG A 199 0.74 15.49 10.91
N LEU A 200 1.47 15.92 9.87
CA LEU A 200 0.85 16.58 8.72
C LEU A 200 -0.17 15.67 8.02
N ILE A 201 0.14 14.38 7.89
CA ILE A 201 -0.76 13.39 7.30
C ILE A 201 -2.02 13.21 8.17
N GLU A 202 -1.86 13.15 9.49
CA GLU A 202 -2.98 13.04 10.43
C GLU A 202 -3.88 14.27 10.34
N GLU A 203 -3.32 15.48 10.43
CA GLU A 203 -4.06 16.74 10.31
C GLU A 203 -4.76 16.87 8.95
N TYR A 204 -4.07 16.50 7.86
CA TYR A 204 -4.68 16.49 6.53
C TYR A 204 -5.88 15.55 6.46
N SER A 205 -5.82 14.40 7.12
CA SER A 205 -6.93 13.44 7.12
C SER A 205 -8.21 14.03 7.73
N LEU A 206 -8.05 14.89 8.72
CA LEU A 206 -9.13 15.57 9.45
C LEU A 206 -9.56 16.90 8.80
N ALA A 207 -8.75 17.43 7.89
CA ALA A 207 -8.95 18.74 7.29
C ALA A 207 -10.14 18.78 6.30
N THR A 208 -10.79 19.94 6.20
CA THR A 208 -11.82 20.22 5.19
C THR A 208 -11.20 20.23 3.78
N LYS A 209 -12.04 20.08 2.76
CA LYS A 209 -11.61 20.09 1.36
C LYS A 209 -10.84 21.38 0.98
N GLN A 210 -11.22 22.52 1.54
CA GLN A 210 -10.53 23.79 1.31
C GLN A 210 -9.14 23.80 1.98
N GLN A 211 -9.07 23.38 3.25
CA GLN A 211 -7.81 23.27 3.98
C GLN A 211 -6.82 22.31 3.32
N LYS A 212 -7.33 21.19 2.77
CA LYS A 212 -6.52 20.23 2.01
C LYS A 212 -5.86 20.89 0.79
N ARG A 213 -6.63 21.67 0.02
CA ARG A 213 -6.08 22.42 -1.11
C ARG A 213 -5.02 23.41 -0.66
N GLU A 214 -5.33 24.25 0.34
CA GLU A 214 -4.39 25.27 0.85
C GLU A 214 -3.09 24.66 1.35
N LEU A 215 -3.14 23.50 2.01
CA LEU A 215 -1.95 22.79 2.49
C LEU A 215 -1.15 22.21 1.31
N THR A 216 -1.82 21.62 0.32
CA THR A 216 -1.18 21.10 -0.89
C THR A 216 -0.47 22.22 -1.66
N ASP A 217 -1.13 23.35 -1.87
CA ASP A 217 -0.56 24.51 -2.57
C ASP A 217 0.69 25.04 -1.85
N ALA A 218 0.61 25.18 -0.53
CA ALA A 218 1.75 25.65 0.27
C ALA A 218 2.95 24.66 0.23
N LEU A 219 2.70 23.36 0.21
CA LEU A 219 3.78 22.36 0.07
C LEU A 219 4.36 22.35 -1.34
N ASN A 220 3.55 22.55 -2.39
CA ASN A 220 4.02 22.67 -3.78
C ASN A 220 4.94 23.89 -3.94
N GLU A 221 4.58 25.05 -3.40
CA GLU A 221 5.45 26.24 -3.41
C GLU A 221 6.83 25.95 -2.80
N ILE A 222 6.86 25.19 -1.72
CA ILE A 222 8.11 24.80 -1.06
C ILE A 222 8.93 23.82 -1.93
N VAL A 223 8.28 22.84 -2.52
CA VAL A 223 8.92 21.85 -3.41
C VAL A 223 9.59 22.57 -4.58
N GLU A 224 8.90 23.54 -5.19
CA GLU A 224 9.44 24.34 -6.28
C GLU A 224 10.62 25.24 -5.83
N ASP A 225 10.44 26.00 -4.74
CA ASP A 225 11.50 26.89 -4.20
C ASP A 225 12.77 26.12 -3.85
N LYS A 226 12.64 25.01 -3.17
CA LYS A 226 13.78 24.20 -2.70
C LYS A 226 14.26 23.16 -3.70
N LYS A 227 13.61 23.05 -4.88
CA LYS A 227 13.92 22.05 -5.92
C LYS A 227 13.99 20.63 -5.37
N ILE A 228 13.02 20.28 -4.51
CA ILE A 228 12.93 18.95 -3.93
C ILE A 228 12.54 17.98 -5.03
N PHE A 229 13.38 16.98 -5.27
CA PHE A 229 13.09 15.93 -6.23
C PHE A 229 12.11 14.93 -5.64
N ILE A 230 10.97 14.75 -6.31
CA ILE A 230 10.01 13.70 -6.01
C ILE A 230 10.12 12.66 -7.12
N GLU A 231 10.55 11.46 -6.76
CA GLU A 231 10.68 10.37 -7.72
C GLU A 231 9.30 9.92 -8.21
N ARG A 232 9.21 9.56 -9.50
CA ARG A 232 7.99 9.00 -10.08
C ARG A 232 7.57 7.75 -9.31
N GLN A 233 6.38 7.78 -8.73
CA GLN A 233 5.85 6.72 -7.89
C GLN A 233 5.02 5.71 -8.68
N PHE A 234 4.23 6.18 -9.66
CA PHE A 234 3.29 5.37 -10.42
C PHE A 234 3.88 4.94 -11.76
N MET A 235 3.39 3.84 -12.29
CA MET A 235 3.72 3.38 -13.64
C MET A 235 3.27 4.40 -14.69
N ASP A 236 3.86 4.32 -15.87
CA ASP A 236 3.38 5.04 -17.05
C ASP A 236 2.52 4.16 -17.97
N TRP A 237 1.90 4.79 -18.95
CA TRP A 237 1.04 4.08 -19.92
C TRP A 237 1.79 3.05 -20.77
N GLY A 238 3.09 3.23 -21.00
CA GLY A 238 3.93 2.27 -21.72
C GLY A 238 4.13 1.00 -20.90
N GLU A 239 4.39 1.13 -19.60
CA GLU A 239 4.55 0.02 -18.66
C GLU A 239 3.22 -0.76 -18.49
N ILE A 240 2.09 -0.04 -18.39
CA ILE A 240 0.76 -0.64 -18.31
C ILE A 240 0.44 -1.40 -19.62
N SER A 241 0.70 -0.79 -20.77
CA SER A 241 0.50 -1.42 -22.08
C SER A 241 1.32 -2.70 -22.24
N LYS A 242 2.56 -2.69 -21.77
CA LYS A 242 3.42 -3.88 -21.76
C LYS A 242 2.81 -5.01 -20.94
N ILE A 243 2.37 -4.73 -19.71
CA ILE A 243 1.72 -5.73 -18.84
C ILE A 243 0.45 -6.27 -19.50
N ASN A 244 -0.37 -5.39 -20.11
CA ASN A 244 -1.60 -5.79 -20.79
C ASN A 244 -1.34 -6.72 -21.98
N GLN A 245 -0.28 -6.46 -22.77
CA GLN A 245 0.11 -7.32 -23.88
C GLN A 245 0.65 -8.68 -23.43
N GLU A 246 1.40 -8.72 -22.33
CA GLU A 246 1.95 -9.94 -21.77
C GLU A 246 0.91 -10.76 -21.01
N GLY A 247 -0.18 -10.14 -20.56
CA GLY A 247 -1.32 -10.77 -19.89
C GLY A 247 -1.09 -11.13 -18.41
N GLY A 248 -2.08 -11.79 -17.83
CA GLY A 248 -2.06 -12.24 -16.43
C GLY A 248 -2.54 -11.18 -15.43
N VAL A 249 -2.76 -9.93 -15.86
CA VAL A 249 -3.25 -8.85 -15.02
C VAL A 249 -4.44 -8.17 -15.69
N GLU A 250 -5.51 -8.01 -14.92
CA GLU A 250 -6.67 -7.19 -15.26
C GLU A 250 -6.49 -5.79 -14.67
N PHE A 251 -7.08 -4.77 -15.30
CA PHE A 251 -7.01 -3.40 -14.83
C PHE A 251 -8.35 -2.88 -14.38
N GLY A 252 -8.37 -2.20 -13.24
CA GLY A 252 -9.49 -1.42 -12.73
C GLY A 252 -9.09 0.03 -12.48
N ILE A 253 -10.04 0.84 -12.04
CA ILE A 253 -9.81 2.26 -11.72
C ILE A 253 -10.05 2.45 -10.22
N CYS A 254 -9.19 3.23 -9.57
CA CYS A 254 -9.36 3.69 -8.19
C CYS A 254 -9.13 5.21 -8.08
N GLY A 255 -9.62 5.82 -6.99
CA GLY A 255 -9.19 7.15 -6.55
C GLY A 255 -7.98 7.06 -5.63
N LEU A 256 -7.26 8.18 -5.47
CA LEU A 256 -6.21 8.40 -4.48
C LEU A 256 -6.79 8.97 -3.18
#